data_ac2b122bce90da44b80bae78c36b3c8e
#
_entry.id   ac2b122bce90da44b80bae78c36b3c8e
#
_cell.length_a   1.000
_cell.length_b   1.000
_cell.length_c   1.000
_cell.angle_alpha   90.00
_cell.angle_beta   90.00
_cell.angle_gamma   90.00
#
_symmetry.space_group_name_H-M   'P 1'
#
loop_
_entity.id
_entity.type
_entity.pdbx_description
1 polymer ?
#
loop_
_entity_poly.entity_id
_entity_poly.type
_entity_poly.pdbx_seq_one_letter_code
_entity_poly.pdbx_strand_id
1 'polypeptide(L)'
;MTAVRKPQATQAVHAVHDASTADPRAWRVLWTSTFAFTICFAIWMMFAILGIPLKTQLGLSDTEFGLIAATPVLSGSLARVPLGICTDRFGGRIVFFLTMLATVIPIWMLTYATQFWQFIALGLLVGLAGASFSVGTPYVARWFPKERQGLAMGIFGAGNSGAALTKFVAPVLIVTAGTWMIVPKVYAIAMLVTAILFWMTSATNPAHRIANPPSFASQLAVMKDRRAWRYSQYYSVVFGGYVGLALWLPHYYVNHYGFHIEQAALLAACFSLPGGVLRAVGGWLSDRYGAKKTTWVVMWTVLTCFFFLSYPDTGFTVQSSYGPIGFNIALSPTLFTVLMFTVGIAMAIGKASVFKFVSDDYTGNIGAVSGVVGLAGGLAGFALPILFGLLADLTGVSSTCFMLLFGATAVSLIWMTFSFRSHGDSALPRAPVQSNL
;
A
#
# COMPACT_ATOMS: atom_id res chain seq x y z
N MET A 1 -45.75 -52.04 -8.80
CA MET A 1 -46.10 -50.67 -8.39
C MET A 1 -44.93 -50.15 -7.57
N THR A 2 -44.01 -49.45 -8.21
CA THR A 2 -42.80 -48.89 -7.60
C THR A 2 -42.94 -47.38 -7.60
N ALA A 3 -43.00 -46.82 -6.42
CA ALA A 3 -43.15 -45.37 -6.20
C ALA A 3 -41.87 -44.63 -6.57
N VAL A 4 -41.95 -43.74 -7.55
CA VAL A 4 -40.88 -42.82 -7.95
C VAL A 4 -40.81 -41.66 -6.94
N ARG A 5 -39.72 -41.64 -6.20
CA ARG A 5 -39.33 -40.50 -5.32
C ARG A 5 -38.94 -39.30 -6.17
N LYS A 6 -39.76 -38.25 -6.23
CA LYS A 6 -39.30 -36.87 -6.48
C LYS A 6 -39.11 -36.21 -5.11
N PRO A 7 -37.89 -35.86 -4.69
CA PRO A 7 -37.61 -34.50 -4.30
C PRO A 7 -36.09 -34.17 -4.33
N GLN A 8 -35.56 -33.66 -5.40
CA GLN A 8 -34.21 -33.07 -5.41
C GLN A 8 -34.16 -31.62 -5.94
N ALA A 9 -35.18 -31.19 -6.67
CA ALA A 9 -35.22 -29.86 -7.27
C ALA A 9 -35.46 -28.77 -6.21
N THR A 10 -36.29 -29.00 -5.21
CA THR A 10 -36.67 -28.01 -4.20
C THR A 10 -35.52 -27.71 -3.21
N GLN A 11 -34.70 -28.73 -2.87
CA GLN A 11 -33.53 -28.57 -2.02
C GLN A 11 -32.40 -27.82 -2.75
N ALA A 12 -32.25 -28.02 -4.06
CA ALA A 12 -31.27 -27.27 -4.87
C ALA A 12 -31.63 -25.81 -5.00
N VAL A 13 -32.91 -25.45 -5.15
CA VAL A 13 -33.38 -24.07 -5.25
C VAL A 13 -33.20 -23.34 -3.90
N HIS A 14 -33.47 -23.98 -2.77
CA HIS A 14 -33.20 -23.38 -1.46
C HIS A 14 -31.68 -23.22 -1.17
N ALA A 15 -30.86 -24.16 -1.60
CA ALA A 15 -29.39 -24.06 -1.46
C ALA A 15 -28.81 -22.95 -2.34
N VAL A 16 -29.39 -22.67 -3.53
CA VAL A 16 -28.96 -21.56 -4.39
C VAL A 16 -29.45 -20.23 -3.85
N HIS A 17 -30.60 -20.17 -3.18
CA HIS A 17 -31.12 -18.93 -2.56
C HIS A 17 -30.35 -18.56 -1.27
N ASP A 18 -29.91 -19.55 -0.48
CA ASP A 18 -29.08 -19.34 0.71
C ASP A 18 -27.63 -18.92 0.37
N ALA A 19 -27.10 -19.27 -0.80
CA ALA A 19 -25.76 -18.87 -1.24
C ALA A 19 -25.68 -17.39 -1.63
N SER A 20 -26.80 -16.67 -1.81
CA SER A 20 -26.83 -15.26 -2.24
C SER A 20 -26.81 -14.25 -1.08
N THR A 21 -27.07 -14.67 0.14
CA THR A 21 -27.06 -13.80 1.32
C THR A 21 -25.75 -13.96 2.08
N ALA A 22 -24.91 -12.92 2.10
CA ALA A 22 -23.71 -12.90 2.93
C ALA A 22 -24.13 -13.07 4.41
N ASP A 23 -23.44 -13.98 5.14
CA ASP A 23 -23.62 -14.11 6.59
C ASP A 23 -23.66 -12.72 7.24
N PRO A 24 -24.65 -12.38 8.08
CA PRO A 24 -24.72 -11.10 8.78
C PRO A 24 -23.42 -10.73 9.51
N ARG A 25 -22.64 -11.72 9.91
CA ARG A 25 -21.31 -11.55 10.52
C ARG A 25 -20.26 -11.05 9.53
N ALA A 26 -20.42 -11.33 8.23
CA ALA A 26 -19.43 -10.96 7.19
C ALA A 26 -19.20 -9.45 7.14
N TRP A 27 -20.25 -8.67 7.14
CA TRP A 27 -20.16 -7.20 7.15
C TRP A 27 -19.52 -6.65 8.42
N ARG A 28 -19.85 -7.24 9.58
CA ARG A 28 -19.21 -6.86 10.85
C ARG A 28 -17.73 -7.17 10.83
N VAL A 29 -17.33 -8.36 10.36
CA VAL A 29 -15.93 -8.74 10.21
C VAL A 29 -15.22 -7.81 9.23
N LEU A 30 -15.84 -7.46 8.12
CA LEU A 30 -15.28 -6.53 7.14
C LEU A 30 -14.98 -5.16 7.75
N TRP A 31 -15.98 -4.51 8.35
CA TRP A 31 -15.81 -3.16 8.91
C TRP A 31 -14.81 -3.14 10.07
N THR A 32 -14.87 -4.13 10.96
CA THR A 32 -13.93 -4.25 12.07
C THR A 32 -12.50 -4.47 11.57
N SER A 33 -12.32 -5.33 10.57
CA SER A 33 -10.99 -5.58 9.97
C SER A 33 -10.48 -4.37 9.21
N THR A 34 -11.35 -3.62 8.50
CA THR A 34 -10.97 -2.39 7.82
C THR A 34 -10.51 -1.33 8.79
N PHE A 35 -11.25 -1.14 9.91
CA PHE A 35 -10.86 -0.22 10.97
C PHE A 35 -9.51 -0.62 11.58
N ALA A 36 -9.35 -1.90 11.96
CA ALA A 36 -8.10 -2.42 12.51
C ALA A 36 -6.94 -2.23 11.53
N PHE A 37 -7.15 -2.50 10.24
CA PHE A 37 -6.14 -2.28 9.21
C PHE A 37 -5.80 -0.79 9.04
N THR A 38 -6.78 0.11 9.14
CA THR A 38 -6.54 1.56 9.08
C THR A 38 -5.63 2.02 10.22
N ILE A 39 -5.86 1.56 11.44
CA ILE A 39 -5.01 1.88 12.59
C ILE A 39 -3.62 1.27 12.44
N CYS A 40 -3.52 0.00 12.05
CA CYS A 40 -2.24 -0.64 11.77
C CYS A 40 -1.43 0.13 10.71
N PHE A 41 -2.11 0.57 9.64
CA PHE A 41 -1.46 1.31 8.56
C PHE A 41 -1.06 2.74 8.99
N ALA A 42 -1.86 3.40 9.83
CA ALA A 42 -1.50 4.70 10.42
C ALA A 42 -0.23 4.60 11.27
N ILE A 43 -0.14 3.56 12.11
CA ILE A 43 1.03 3.30 12.97
C ILE A 43 2.25 2.95 12.11
N TRP A 44 2.07 2.14 11.07
CA TRP A 44 3.13 1.78 10.15
C TRP A 44 3.73 3.01 9.45
N MET A 45 2.90 4.04 9.18
CA MET A 45 3.30 5.29 8.53
C MET A 45 3.68 6.42 9.49
N MET A 46 3.61 6.23 10.83
CA MET A 46 3.85 7.31 11.79
C MET A 46 5.25 7.89 11.72
N PHE A 47 6.24 7.09 11.29
CA PHE A 47 7.63 7.54 11.16
C PHE A 47 7.82 8.62 10.09
N ALA A 48 6.87 8.76 9.14
CA ALA A 48 6.83 9.90 8.21
C ALA A 48 6.75 11.26 8.92
N ILE A 49 6.10 11.28 10.08
CA ILE A 49 5.90 12.50 10.88
C ILE A 49 6.91 12.56 12.03
N LEU A 50 7.10 11.43 12.75
CA LEU A 50 8.07 11.37 13.85
C LEU A 50 9.50 11.61 13.39
N GLY A 51 9.85 11.19 12.18
CA GLY A 51 11.18 11.38 11.62
C GLY A 51 11.58 12.84 11.49
N ILE A 52 10.62 13.78 11.32
CA ILE A 52 10.91 15.21 11.17
C ILE A 52 11.54 15.82 12.44
N PRO A 53 10.89 15.77 13.63
CA PRO A 53 11.52 16.25 14.84
C PRO A 53 12.73 15.40 15.25
N LEU A 54 12.77 14.11 14.97
CA LEU A 54 13.92 13.25 15.24
C LEU A 54 15.13 13.65 14.39
N LYS A 55 14.93 14.03 13.13
CA LYS A 55 16.01 14.51 12.26
C LYS A 55 16.70 15.70 12.88
N THR A 56 15.92 16.68 13.35
CA THR A 56 16.46 17.88 13.99
C THR A 56 17.13 17.56 15.33
N GLN A 57 16.51 16.70 16.16
CA GLN A 57 17.01 16.37 17.50
C GLN A 57 18.31 15.56 17.48
N LEU A 58 18.44 14.63 16.52
CA LEU A 58 19.58 13.72 16.40
C LEU A 58 20.61 14.18 15.36
N GLY A 59 20.35 15.27 14.64
CA GLY A 59 21.24 15.78 13.59
C GLY A 59 21.38 14.84 12.40
N LEU A 60 20.29 14.16 12.00
CA LEU A 60 20.33 13.13 10.96
C LEU A 60 20.45 13.72 9.56
N SER A 61 21.19 13.03 8.69
CA SER A 61 21.18 13.24 7.25
C SER A 61 19.82 12.87 6.61
N ASP A 62 19.60 13.23 5.35
CA ASP A 62 18.39 12.83 4.61
C ASP A 62 18.34 11.32 4.39
N THR A 63 19.49 10.69 4.20
CA THR A 63 19.61 9.21 4.12
C THR A 63 19.18 8.52 5.42
N GLU A 64 19.66 9.02 6.57
CA GLU A 64 19.31 8.46 7.88
C GLU A 64 17.84 8.68 8.22
N PHE A 65 17.27 9.85 7.87
CA PHE A 65 15.83 10.08 7.94
C PHE A 65 15.06 9.05 7.09
N GLY A 66 15.47 8.86 5.84
CA GLY A 66 14.88 7.87 4.94
C GLY A 66 14.93 6.47 5.52
N LEU A 67 16.05 6.08 6.17
CA LEU A 67 16.22 4.78 6.80
C LEU A 67 15.27 4.59 8.00
N ILE A 68 15.18 5.58 8.91
CA ILE A 68 14.22 5.52 10.03
C ILE A 68 12.80 5.42 9.52
N ALA A 69 12.41 6.27 8.57
CA ALA A 69 11.06 6.30 8.03
C ALA A 69 10.67 4.98 7.34
N ALA A 70 11.64 4.36 6.64
CA ALA A 70 11.40 3.14 5.87
C ALA A 70 11.55 1.84 6.69
N THR A 71 12.25 1.84 7.81
CA THR A 71 12.54 0.63 8.61
C THR A 71 11.30 -0.22 8.94
N PRO A 72 10.15 0.36 9.37
CA PRO A 72 8.94 -0.43 9.58
C PRO A 72 8.43 -1.11 8.30
N VAL A 73 8.73 -0.52 7.13
CA VAL A 73 8.27 -1.07 5.85
C VAL A 73 9.00 -2.36 5.52
N LEU A 74 10.28 -2.48 5.87
CA LEU A 74 11.07 -3.69 5.66
C LEU A 74 10.45 -4.88 6.38
N SER A 75 10.34 -4.80 7.70
CA SER A 75 9.83 -5.91 8.51
C SER A 75 8.37 -6.22 8.22
N GLY A 76 7.53 -5.19 8.02
CA GLY A 76 6.15 -5.37 7.61
C GLY A 76 6.00 -6.08 6.27
N SER A 77 6.91 -5.83 5.32
CA SER A 77 6.91 -6.49 4.02
C SER A 77 7.38 -7.94 4.10
N LEU A 78 8.46 -8.20 4.85
CA LEU A 78 8.98 -9.56 5.05
C LEU A 78 8.00 -10.43 5.85
N ALA A 79 7.32 -9.88 6.84
CA ALA A 79 6.36 -10.58 7.68
C ALA A 79 5.06 -10.96 6.93
N ARG A 80 4.77 -10.39 5.76
CA ARG A 80 3.57 -10.72 4.98
C ARG A 80 3.45 -12.20 4.66
N VAL A 81 4.54 -12.83 4.26
CA VAL A 81 4.54 -14.23 3.86
C VAL A 81 4.31 -15.16 5.06
N PRO A 82 5.10 -15.12 6.14
CA PRO A 82 4.88 -15.98 7.29
C PRO A 82 3.54 -15.73 7.97
N LEU A 83 3.09 -14.48 8.13
CA LEU A 83 1.80 -14.19 8.75
C LEU A 83 0.61 -14.57 7.85
N GLY A 84 0.76 -14.53 6.52
CA GLY A 84 -0.21 -15.09 5.60
C GLY A 84 -0.39 -16.60 5.81
N ILE A 85 0.70 -17.35 5.90
CA ILE A 85 0.69 -18.80 6.19
C ILE A 85 0.08 -19.09 7.57
N CYS A 86 0.45 -18.29 8.59
CA CYS A 86 -0.16 -18.41 9.92
C CYS A 86 -1.67 -18.15 9.87
N THR A 87 -2.13 -17.22 9.05
CA THR A 87 -3.56 -16.92 8.87
C THR A 87 -4.32 -18.11 8.30
N ASP A 88 -3.72 -18.79 7.33
CA ASP A 88 -4.31 -19.99 6.74
C ASP A 88 -4.38 -21.15 7.73
N ARG A 89 -3.37 -21.28 8.58
CA ARG A 89 -3.24 -22.39 9.54
C ARG A 89 -4.03 -22.17 10.83
N PHE A 90 -3.93 -20.98 11.42
CA PHE A 90 -4.48 -20.68 12.75
C PHE A 90 -5.78 -19.89 12.70
N GLY A 91 -6.10 -19.30 11.54
CA GLY A 91 -7.27 -18.45 11.35
C GLY A 91 -6.96 -16.96 11.53
N GLY A 92 -7.59 -16.14 10.67
CA GLY A 92 -7.27 -14.72 10.56
C GLY A 92 -7.55 -13.90 11.83
N ARG A 93 -8.62 -14.24 12.59
CA ARG A 93 -8.95 -13.53 13.83
C ARG A 93 -7.83 -13.56 14.84
N ILE A 94 -7.29 -14.76 15.13
CA ILE A 94 -6.22 -14.92 16.13
C ILE A 94 -4.94 -14.26 15.65
N VAL A 95 -4.54 -14.49 14.39
CA VAL A 95 -3.29 -13.95 13.85
C VAL A 95 -3.34 -12.43 13.79
N PHE A 96 -4.46 -11.83 13.38
CA PHE A 96 -4.60 -10.37 13.33
C PHE A 96 -4.53 -9.75 14.73
N PHE A 97 -5.25 -10.33 15.68
CA PHE A 97 -5.22 -9.90 17.08
C PHE A 97 -3.80 -9.95 17.67
N LEU A 98 -3.11 -11.09 17.52
CA LEU A 98 -1.75 -11.25 18.04
C LEU A 98 -0.74 -10.32 17.34
N THR A 99 -0.90 -10.07 16.05
CA THR A 99 -0.07 -9.11 15.31
C THR A 99 -0.23 -7.70 15.86
N MET A 100 -1.46 -7.26 16.13
CA MET A 100 -1.71 -5.96 16.76
C MET A 100 -1.12 -5.91 18.17
N LEU A 101 -1.37 -6.91 18.99
CA LEU A 101 -0.92 -6.95 20.39
C LEU A 101 0.62 -6.95 20.48
N ALA A 102 1.31 -7.69 19.61
CA ALA A 102 2.76 -7.75 19.57
C ALA A 102 3.42 -6.40 19.27
N THR A 103 2.71 -5.48 18.60
CA THR A 103 3.25 -4.17 18.25
C THR A 103 3.02 -3.11 19.34
N VAL A 104 2.12 -3.32 20.31
CA VAL A 104 1.82 -2.35 21.37
C VAL A 104 3.06 -1.98 22.18
N ILE A 105 3.80 -2.99 22.62
CA ILE A 105 4.99 -2.78 23.46
C ILE A 105 6.08 -1.99 22.70
N PRO A 106 6.52 -2.39 21.50
CA PRO A 106 7.53 -1.63 20.79
C PRO A 106 7.08 -0.21 20.41
N ILE A 107 5.79 0.02 20.13
CA ILE A 107 5.27 1.37 19.89
C ILE A 107 5.45 2.22 21.17
N TRP A 108 5.06 1.69 22.32
CA TRP A 108 5.22 2.39 23.60
C TRP A 108 6.71 2.66 23.92
N MET A 109 7.58 1.70 23.67
CA MET A 109 9.04 1.81 23.92
C MET A 109 9.71 2.90 23.09
N LEU A 110 9.15 3.28 21.91
CA LEU A 110 9.67 4.42 21.13
C LEU A 110 9.76 5.71 21.94
N THR A 111 8.90 5.87 22.96
CA THR A 111 8.89 7.05 23.83
C THR A 111 10.21 7.22 24.61
N TYR A 112 10.91 6.12 24.86
CA TYR A 112 12.17 6.09 25.63
C TYR A 112 13.41 6.01 24.76
N ALA A 113 13.25 5.91 23.43
CA ALA A 113 14.36 5.84 22.50
C ALA A 113 15.06 7.21 22.38
N THR A 114 16.37 7.21 22.50
CA THR A 114 17.22 8.42 22.44
C THR A 114 18.31 8.32 21.38
N GLN A 115 18.55 7.14 20.83
CA GLN A 115 19.63 6.88 19.88
C GLN A 115 19.08 6.34 18.57
N PHE A 116 19.73 6.65 17.47
CA PHE A 116 19.36 6.26 16.12
C PHE A 116 19.07 4.75 15.99
N TRP A 117 19.96 3.88 16.48
CA TRP A 117 19.82 2.43 16.39
C TRP A 117 18.59 1.89 17.15
N GLN A 118 18.16 2.58 18.23
CA GLN A 118 16.96 2.19 18.98
C GLN A 118 15.69 2.41 18.14
N PHE A 119 15.62 3.52 17.39
CA PHE A 119 14.51 3.78 16.46
C PHE A 119 14.49 2.75 15.34
N ILE A 120 15.65 2.32 14.84
CA ILE A 120 15.74 1.25 13.84
C ILE A 120 15.22 -0.08 14.42
N ALA A 121 15.74 -0.49 15.59
CA ALA A 121 15.36 -1.75 16.22
C ALA A 121 13.84 -1.80 16.55
N LEU A 122 13.32 -0.74 17.18
CA LEU A 122 11.90 -0.63 17.50
C LEU A 122 11.06 -0.49 16.26
N GLY A 123 11.53 0.25 15.24
CA GLY A 123 10.88 0.38 13.94
C GLY A 123 10.66 -0.96 13.25
N LEU A 124 11.64 -1.87 13.31
CA LEU A 124 11.50 -3.23 12.79
C LEU A 124 10.40 -4.01 13.52
N LEU A 125 10.27 -3.85 14.84
CA LEU A 125 9.21 -4.52 15.62
C LEU A 125 7.81 -3.90 15.33
N VAL A 126 7.73 -2.58 15.28
CA VAL A 126 6.51 -1.84 14.93
C VAL A 126 6.06 -2.19 13.51
N GLY A 127 7.00 -2.48 12.64
CA GLY A 127 6.74 -2.83 11.24
C GLY A 127 5.82 -4.04 11.05
N LEU A 128 5.71 -4.94 12.03
CA LEU A 128 4.76 -6.06 11.99
C LEU A 128 3.31 -5.59 11.74
N ALA A 129 2.96 -4.38 12.18
CA ALA A 129 1.65 -3.78 11.87
C ALA A 129 1.38 -3.69 10.36
N GLY A 130 2.41 -3.48 9.53
CA GLY A 130 2.30 -3.43 8.06
C GLY A 130 1.95 -4.76 7.40
N ALA A 131 2.15 -5.89 8.08
CA ALA A 131 1.76 -7.20 7.59
C ALA A 131 0.26 -7.49 7.79
N SER A 132 -0.48 -6.66 8.52
CA SER A 132 -1.93 -6.77 8.75
C SER A 132 -2.76 -6.89 7.47
N PHE A 133 -2.28 -6.30 6.36
CA PHE A 133 -2.91 -6.46 5.04
C PHE A 133 -2.94 -7.92 4.58
N SER A 134 -1.85 -8.66 4.72
CA SER A 134 -1.78 -10.05 4.28
C SER A 134 -2.50 -11.02 5.23
N VAL A 135 -2.75 -10.60 6.46
CA VAL A 135 -3.60 -11.32 7.42
C VAL A 135 -5.08 -11.05 7.14
N GLY A 136 -5.44 -9.78 6.99
CA GLY A 136 -6.83 -9.35 6.84
C GLY A 136 -7.43 -9.73 5.48
N THR A 137 -6.64 -9.68 4.39
CA THR A 137 -7.12 -10.02 3.05
C THR A 137 -7.74 -11.43 2.97
N PRO A 138 -7.04 -12.53 3.29
CA PRO A 138 -7.63 -13.86 3.25
C PRO A 138 -8.70 -14.05 4.34
N TYR A 139 -8.56 -13.40 5.49
CA TYR A 139 -9.54 -13.48 6.56
C TYR A 139 -10.89 -12.90 6.12
N VAL A 140 -10.91 -11.69 5.55
CA VAL A 140 -12.14 -11.03 5.08
C VAL A 140 -12.69 -11.74 3.83
N ALA A 141 -11.84 -12.09 2.86
CA ALA A 141 -12.29 -12.71 1.62
C ALA A 141 -13.12 -13.98 1.83
N ARG A 142 -12.77 -14.78 2.84
CA ARG A 142 -13.47 -16.05 3.14
C ARG A 142 -14.89 -15.87 3.70
N TRP A 143 -15.26 -14.67 4.14
CA TRP A 143 -16.61 -14.35 4.61
C TRP A 143 -17.58 -13.98 3.49
N PHE A 144 -17.05 -13.74 2.27
CA PHE A 144 -17.86 -13.29 1.14
C PHE A 144 -17.83 -14.31 0.00
N PRO A 145 -18.98 -14.51 -0.70
CA PRO A 145 -19.02 -15.30 -1.92
C PRO A 145 -18.17 -14.63 -3.02
N LYS A 146 -17.70 -15.42 -3.99
CA LYS A 146 -16.75 -14.98 -5.03
C LYS A 146 -17.20 -13.70 -5.75
N GLU A 147 -18.50 -13.54 -5.99
CA GLU A 147 -19.13 -12.43 -6.68
C GLU A 147 -19.02 -11.10 -5.90
N ARG A 148 -18.87 -11.18 -4.57
CA ARG A 148 -18.78 -9.99 -3.68
C ARG A 148 -17.38 -9.79 -3.07
N GLN A 149 -16.45 -10.68 -3.33
CA GLN A 149 -15.09 -10.57 -2.78
C GLN A 149 -14.37 -9.31 -3.29
N GLY A 150 -14.60 -8.89 -4.55
CA GLY A 150 -14.02 -7.66 -5.10
C GLY A 150 -14.43 -6.42 -4.30
N LEU A 151 -15.73 -6.29 -3.98
CA LEU A 151 -16.25 -5.19 -3.16
C LEU A 151 -15.66 -5.23 -1.74
N ALA A 152 -15.67 -6.41 -1.11
CA ALA A 152 -15.13 -6.58 0.24
C ALA A 152 -13.63 -6.23 0.30
N MET A 153 -12.85 -6.66 -0.69
CA MET A 153 -11.42 -6.34 -0.78
C MET A 153 -11.17 -4.86 -1.10
N GLY A 154 -12.05 -4.22 -1.87
CA GLY A 154 -12.01 -2.78 -2.11
C GLY A 154 -12.20 -1.98 -0.82
N ILE A 155 -13.22 -2.32 -0.03
CA ILE A 155 -13.53 -1.69 1.28
C ILE A 155 -12.38 -1.96 2.25
N PHE A 156 -11.92 -3.20 2.39
CA PHE A 156 -10.79 -3.53 3.25
C PHE A 156 -9.51 -2.77 2.83
N GLY A 157 -9.25 -2.70 1.54
CA GLY A 157 -8.11 -1.98 0.97
C GLY A 157 -8.14 -0.46 1.21
N ALA A 158 -9.33 0.12 1.46
CA ALA A 158 -9.46 1.53 1.85
C ALA A 158 -8.79 1.84 3.20
N GLY A 159 -8.49 0.83 4.02
CA GLY A 159 -7.67 0.97 5.23
C GLY A 159 -6.27 1.53 4.99
N ASN A 160 -5.75 1.51 3.76
CA ASN A 160 -4.56 2.28 3.38
C ASN A 160 -4.68 3.79 3.66
N SER A 161 -5.90 4.32 3.84
CA SER A 161 -6.13 5.71 4.27
C SER A 161 -5.55 6.02 5.66
N GLY A 162 -5.13 5.01 6.42
CA GLY A 162 -4.32 5.18 7.63
C GLY A 162 -3.07 6.05 7.41
N ALA A 163 -2.49 6.04 6.20
CA ALA A 163 -1.40 6.94 5.84
C ALA A 163 -1.80 8.43 5.87
N ALA A 164 -3.06 8.75 5.55
CA ALA A 164 -3.59 10.11 5.70
C ALA A 164 -3.98 10.37 7.16
N LEU A 165 -4.58 9.38 7.84
CA LEU A 165 -4.97 9.50 9.25
C LEU A 165 -3.79 9.93 10.13
N THR A 166 -2.63 9.30 9.98
CA THR A 166 -1.44 9.67 10.77
C THR A 166 -0.96 11.09 10.45
N LYS A 167 -1.14 11.57 9.21
CA LYS A 167 -0.77 12.95 8.81
C LYS A 167 -1.72 14.01 9.38
N PHE A 168 -2.97 13.64 9.70
CA PHE A 168 -3.89 14.53 10.41
C PHE A 168 -3.66 14.50 11.91
N VAL A 169 -3.46 13.32 12.50
CA VAL A 169 -3.45 13.14 13.96
C VAL A 169 -2.08 13.45 14.56
N ALA A 170 -0.98 12.90 14.00
CA ALA A 170 0.33 12.99 14.63
C ALA A 170 0.89 14.43 14.75
N PRO A 171 0.79 15.32 13.73
CA PRO A 171 1.25 16.69 13.88
C PRO A 171 0.48 17.48 14.93
N VAL A 172 -0.85 17.32 14.98
CA VAL A 172 -1.69 17.98 16.00
C VAL A 172 -1.27 17.54 17.40
N LEU A 173 -1.01 16.24 17.61
CA LEU A 173 -0.51 15.74 18.89
C LEU A 173 0.84 16.35 19.26
N ILE A 174 1.77 16.47 18.28
CA ILE A 174 3.11 17.04 18.51
C ILE A 174 3.00 18.50 18.94
N VAL A 175 2.22 19.29 18.19
CA VAL A 175 2.11 20.74 18.43
C VAL A 175 1.37 21.00 19.77
N THR A 176 0.27 20.30 20.03
CA THR A 176 -0.51 20.50 21.26
C THR A 176 0.23 20.07 22.53
N ALA A 177 1.04 19.00 22.44
CA ALA A 177 1.80 18.51 23.59
C ALA A 177 3.21 19.12 23.71
N GLY A 178 3.69 19.82 22.67
CA GLY A 178 5.05 20.37 22.60
C GLY A 178 6.14 19.30 22.48
N THR A 179 5.78 18.03 22.24
CA THR A 179 6.75 16.93 22.15
C THR A 179 6.24 15.82 21.21
N TRP A 180 7.15 15.23 20.43
CA TRP A 180 6.82 14.10 19.57
C TRP A 180 6.54 12.80 20.38
N MET A 181 6.99 12.69 21.63
CA MET A 181 6.84 11.50 22.49
C MET A 181 5.39 11.13 22.80
N ILE A 182 4.46 12.07 22.62
CA ILE A 182 3.03 11.83 22.81
C ILE A 182 2.46 10.90 21.74
N VAL A 183 2.98 10.96 20.50
CA VAL A 183 2.47 10.18 19.36
C VAL A 183 2.59 8.68 19.61
N PRO A 184 3.77 8.12 19.95
CA PRO A 184 3.87 6.69 20.26
C PRO A 184 2.97 6.27 21.43
N LYS A 185 2.81 7.10 22.47
CA LYS A 185 1.93 6.79 23.60
C LYS A 185 0.47 6.66 23.17
N VAL A 186 -0.03 7.66 22.47
CA VAL A 186 -1.42 7.66 21.96
C VAL A 186 -1.64 6.50 20.98
N TYR A 187 -0.67 6.24 20.11
CA TYR A 187 -0.78 5.19 19.10
C TYR A 187 -0.70 3.78 19.72
N ALA A 188 0.10 3.57 20.77
CA ALA A 188 0.13 2.31 21.51
C ALA A 188 -1.23 2.04 22.19
N ILE A 189 -1.81 3.06 22.83
CA ILE A 189 -3.15 2.96 23.43
C ILE A 189 -4.21 2.69 22.34
N ALA A 190 -4.16 3.43 21.23
CA ALA A 190 -5.09 3.24 20.12
C ALA A 190 -4.98 1.81 19.53
N MET A 191 -3.75 1.27 19.40
CA MET A 191 -3.53 -0.11 18.95
C MET A 191 -4.12 -1.12 19.93
N LEU A 192 -3.87 -0.94 21.23
CA LEU A 192 -4.41 -1.83 22.27
C LEU A 192 -5.95 -1.83 22.27
N VAL A 193 -6.55 -0.65 22.25
CA VAL A 193 -8.01 -0.50 22.18
C VAL A 193 -8.56 -1.14 20.90
N THR A 194 -7.90 -0.91 19.77
CA THR A 194 -8.30 -1.50 18.50
C THR A 194 -8.19 -3.03 18.54
N ALA A 195 -7.14 -3.58 19.13
CA ALA A 195 -6.98 -5.03 19.28
C ALA A 195 -8.12 -5.63 20.13
N ILE A 196 -8.46 -5.00 21.27
CA ILE A 196 -9.55 -5.43 22.13
C ILE A 196 -10.89 -5.36 21.39
N LEU A 197 -11.21 -4.22 20.75
CA LEU A 197 -12.44 -4.04 19.97
C LEU A 197 -12.52 -5.07 18.83
N PHE A 198 -11.43 -5.27 18.12
CA PHE A 198 -11.34 -6.29 17.05
C PHE A 198 -11.65 -7.68 17.62
N TRP A 199 -11.07 -8.06 18.75
CA TRP A 199 -11.33 -9.36 19.38
C TRP A 199 -12.78 -9.52 19.78
N MET A 200 -13.41 -8.49 20.34
CA MET A 200 -14.80 -8.51 20.77
C MET A 200 -15.81 -8.58 19.61
N THR A 201 -15.51 -7.89 18.52
CA THR A 201 -16.46 -7.69 17.41
C THR A 201 -16.23 -8.60 16.21
N SER A 202 -15.01 -9.14 16.03
CA SER A 202 -14.70 -10.08 14.94
C SER A 202 -15.21 -11.49 15.25
N ALA A 203 -15.30 -12.35 14.23
CA ALA A 203 -15.80 -13.70 14.36
C ALA A 203 -14.81 -14.73 13.76
N THR A 204 -14.90 -15.97 14.24
CA THR A 204 -14.15 -17.10 13.69
C THR A 204 -15.14 -18.07 13.04
N ASN A 205 -14.82 -18.53 11.83
CA ASN A 205 -15.52 -19.64 11.20
C ASN A 205 -14.52 -20.79 11.00
N PRO A 206 -14.69 -21.92 11.69
CA PRO A 206 -13.79 -23.07 11.55
C PRO A 206 -13.70 -23.62 10.12
N ALA A 207 -14.77 -23.50 9.33
CA ALA A 207 -14.81 -23.91 7.93
C ALA A 207 -13.86 -23.10 7.02
N HIS A 208 -13.38 -21.94 7.48
CA HIS A 208 -12.45 -21.10 6.73
C HIS A 208 -10.97 -21.48 6.91
N ARG A 209 -10.66 -22.52 7.69
CA ARG A 209 -9.28 -23.02 7.83
C ARG A 209 -8.92 -23.86 6.61
N ILE A 210 -7.72 -23.65 6.06
CA ILE A 210 -7.20 -24.46 4.97
C ILE A 210 -6.48 -25.67 5.57
N ALA A 211 -6.92 -26.87 5.21
CA ALA A 211 -6.34 -28.11 5.73
C ALA A 211 -4.85 -28.26 5.34
N ASN A 212 -4.49 -27.87 4.11
CA ASN A 212 -3.12 -27.90 3.60
C ASN A 212 -2.74 -26.52 3.05
N PRO A 213 -2.24 -25.57 3.90
CA PRO A 213 -1.81 -24.28 3.44
C PRO A 213 -0.58 -24.42 2.53
N PRO A 214 -0.44 -23.57 1.49
CA PRO A 214 0.71 -23.61 0.60
C PRO A 214 2.01 -23.39 1.38
N SER A 215 3.03 -24.19 1.05
CA SER A 215 4.32 -24.11 1.72
C SER A 215 5.08 -22.83 1.29
N PHE A 216 5.99 -22.36 2.14
CA PHE A 216 6.88 -21.24 1.81
C PHE A 216 7.69 -21.51 0.52
N ALA A 217 8.16 -22.74 0.33
CA ALA A 217 8.90 -23.15 -0.85
C ALA A 217 8.04 -23.07 -2.13
N SER A 218 6.74 -23.39 -2.08
CA SER A 218 5.86 -23.29 -3.24
C SER A 218 5.58 -21.83 -3.62
N GLN A 219 5.58 -20.92 -2.66
CA GLN A 219 5.44 -19.49 -2.92
C GLN A 219 6.72 -18.91 -3.57
N LEU A 220 7.90 -19.33 -3.12
CA LEU A 220 9.17 -18.93 -3.72
C LEU A 220 9.35 -19.48 -5.15
N ALA A 221 8.76 -20.63 -5.49
CA ALA A 221 8.84 -21.18 -6.84
C ALA A 221 8.28 -20.21 -7.91
N VAL A 222 7.32 -19.35 -7.54
CA VAL A 222 6.76 -18.29 -8.40
C VAL A 222 7.82 -17.26 -8.81
N MET A 223 8.89 -17.07 -8.04
CA MET A 223 9.99 -16.16 -8.38
C MET A 223 10.76 -16.59 -9.64
N LYS A 224 10.58 -17.82 -10.12
CA LYS A 224 11.15 -18.28 -11.41
C LYS A 224 10.36 -17.78 -12.62
N ASP A 225 9.15 -17.29 -12.44
CA ASP A 225 8.30 -16.82 -13.54
C ASP A 225 8.61 -15.35 -13.89
N ARG A 226 9.00 -15.12 -15.16
CA ARG A 226 9.26 -13.76 -15.68
C ARG A 226 8.05 -12.82 -15.62
N ARG A 227 6.83 -13.37 -15.70
CA ARG A 227 5.59 -12.56 -15.60
C ARG A 227 5.41 -12.03 -14.19
N ALA A 228 5.72 -12.85 -13.17
CA ALA A 228 5.67 -12.41 -11.77
C ALA A 228 6.63 -11.25 -11.51
N TRP A 229 7.85 -11.28 -12.07
CA TRP A 229 8.80 -10.15 -11.97
C TRP A 229 8.30 -8.88 -12.64
N ARG A 230 7.66 -9.01 -13.79
CA ARG A 230 7.05 -7.88 -14.50
C ARG A 230 5.95 -7.22 -13.65
N TYR A 231 5.04 -8.00 -13.07
CA TYR A 231 4.00 -7.47 -12.19
C TYR A 231 4.57 -6.92 -10.88
N SER A 232 5.65 -7.53 -10.39
CA SER A 232 6.41 -7.01 -9.26
C SER A 232 6.99 -5.62 -9.56
N GLN A 233 7.56 -5.41 -10.75
CA GLN A 233 8.07 -4.11 -11.19
C GLN A 233 6.95 -3.07 -11.28
N TYR A 234 5.80 -3.39 -11.87
CA TYR A 234 4.66 -2.47 -11.94
C TYR A 234 4.15 -2.14 -10.54
N TYR A 235 4.07 -3.14 -9.66
CA TYR A 235 3.62 -2.93 -8.29
C TYR A 235 4.63 -2.15 -7.44
N SER A 236 5.92 -2.29 -7.74
CA SER A 236 6.97 -1.48 -7.11
C SER A 236 6.81 0.01 -7.42
N VAL A 237 6.35 0.38 -8.61
CA VAL A 237 6.04 1.78 -8.94
C VAL A 237 4.77 2.24 -8.22
N VAL A 238 3.63 1.54 -8.38
CA VAL A 238 2.33 2.04 -7.91
C VAL A 238 2.10 1.84 -6.41
N PHE A 239 2.69 0.83 -5.78
CA PHE A 239 2.58 0.60 -4.34
C PHE A 239 3.86 1.00 -3.61
N GLY A 240 5.03 0.55 -4.08
CA GLY A 240 6.31 0.95 -3.50
C GLY A 240 6.52 2.46 -3.58
N GLY A 241 6.29 3.05 -4.77
CA GLY A 241 6.31 4.50 -4.98
C GLY A 241 5.31 5.24 -4.09
N TYR A 242 4.08 4.71 -3.95
CA TYR A 242 3.08 5.27 -3.04
C TYR A 242 3.55 5.28 -1.58
N VAL A 243 4.10 4.16 -1.09
CA VAL A 243 4.61 4.04 0.28
C VAL A 243 5.81 4.96 0.48
N GLY A 244 6.77 4.92 -0.45
CA GLY A 244 7.97 5.76 -0.39
C GLY A 244 7.63 7.25 -0.35
N LEU A 245 6.76 7.71 -1.25
CA LEU A 245 6.30 9.10 -1.25
C LEU A 245 5.43 9.45 -0.03
N ALA A 246 4.59 8.52 0.45
CA ALA A 246 3.80 8.75 1.65
C ALA A 246 4.68 8.99 2.89
N LEU A 247 5.84 8.36 2.95
CA LEU A 247 6.83 8.55 4.00
C LEU A 247 7.66 9.83 3.80
N TRP A 248 8.00 10.18 2.55
CA TRP A 248 8.91 11.25 2.21
C TRP A 248 8.26 12.63 2.13
N LEU A 249 7.02 12.73 1.63
CA LEU A 249 6.37 14.01 1.33
C LEU A 249 6.26 15.00 2.49
N PRO A 250 5.93 14.60 3.75
CA PRO A 250 5.91 15.56 4.85
C PRO A 250 7.27 16.24 5.05
N HIS A 251 8.35 15.45 5.00
CA HIS A 251 9.72 15.95 5.07
C HIS A 251 10.07 16.87 3.89
N TYR A 252 9.66 16.49 2.67
CA TYR A 252 9.86 17.30 1.47
C TYR A 252 9.20 18.68 1.59
N TYR A 253 7.94 18.74 2.05
CA TYR A 253 7.25 20.02 2.25
C TYR A 253 7.91 20.90 3.33
N VAL A 254 8.41 20.30 4.40
CA VAL A 254 9.14 21.05 5.44
C VAL A 254 10.47 21.59 4.90
N ASN A 255 11.29 20.74 4.28
CA ASN A 255 12.66 21.10 3.90
C ASN A 255 12.73 21.96 2.62
N HIS A 256 11.88 21.66 1.62
CA HIS A 256 11.95 22.33 0.33
C HIS A 256 11.11 23.61 0.30
N TYR A 257 9.91 23.58 0.90
CA TYR A 257 9.00 24.73 0.90
C TYR A 257 8.95 25.50 2.22
N GLY A 258 9.63 25.03 3.28
CA GLY A 258 9.68 25.70 4.57
C GLY A 258 8.36 25.69 5.36
N PHE A 259 7.44 24.78 5.06
CA PHE A 259 6.17 24.68 5.78
C PHE A 259 6.35 24.13 7.19
N HIS A 260 5.52 24.60 8.13
CA HIS A 260 5.40 23.97 9.42
C HIS A 260 4.86 22.54 9.30
N ILE A 261 5.22 21.68 10.26
CA ILE A 261 4.91 20.23 10.24
C ILE A 261 3.42 19.92 10.00
N GLU A 262 2.51 20.73 10.56
CA GLU A 262 1.06 20.57 10.40
C GLU A 262 0.62 20.81 8.95
N GLN A 263 1.08 21.92 8.35
CA GLN A 263 0.77 22.27 6.98
C GLN A 263 1.40 21.28 6.01
N ALA A 264 2.66 20.91 6.24
CA ALA A 264 3.38 19.91 5.45
C ALA A 264 2.67 18.55 5.46
N ALA A 265 2.23 18.10 6.61
CA ALA A 265 1.51 16.84 6.74
C ALA A 265 0.12 16.90 6.10
N LEU A 266 -0.61 18.02 6.23
CA LEU A 266 -1.90 18.23 5.57
C LEU A 266 -1.77 18.17 4.04
N LEU A 267 -0.79 18.87 3.48
CA LEU A 267 -0.52 18.84 2.03
C LEU A 267 -0.10 17.45 1.56
N ALA A 268 0.74 16.75 2.34
CA ALA A 268 1.11 15.36 2.06
C ALA A 268 -0.09 14.40 2.20
N ALA A 269 -1.11 14.72 2.99
CA ALA A 269 -2.34 13.94 3.08
C ALA A 269 -3.17 14.04 1.78
N CYS A 270 -3.08 15.13 1.02
CA CYS A 270 -3.72 15.26 -0.29
C CYS A 270 -3.28 14.17 -1.27
N PHE A 271 -2.03 13.70 -1.18
CA PHE A 271 -1.55 12.54 -1.92
C PHE A 271 -2.03 11.22 -1.31
N SER A 272 -1.92 11.09 0.02
CA SER A 272 -2.09 9.81 0.69
C SER A 272 -3.55 9.37 0.80
N LEU A 273 -4.49 10.32 0.96
CA LEU A 273 -5.91 10.04 1.13
C LEU A 273 -6.53 9.43 -0.14
N PRO A 274 -6.47 10.09 -1.32
CA PRO A 274 -6.97 9.48 -2.53
C PRO A 274 -6.24 8.18 -2.88
N GLY A 275 -4.91 8.16 -2.64
CA GLY A 275 -4.07 6.98 -2.81
C GLY A 275 -4.49 5.79 -1.96
N GLY A 276 -5.09 6.01 -0.80
CA GLY A 276 -5.67 4.97 0.06
C GLY A 276 -7.07 4.55 -0.36
N VAL A 277 -7.98 5.51 -0.51
CA VAL A 277 -9.43 5.27 -0.65
C VAL A 277 -9.82 4.79 -2.06
N LEU A 278 -9.24 5.37 -3.11
CA LEU A 278 -9.70 5.14 -4.50
C LEU A 278 -9.26 3.81 -5.11
N ARG A 279 -8.70 2.89 -4.31
CA ARG A 279 -8.33 1.55 -4.78
C ARG A 279 -9.52 0.76 -5.30
N ALA A 280 -10.70 0.91 -4.69
CA ALA A 280 -11.93 0.26 -5.15
C ALA A 280 -12.36 0.73 -6.55
N VAL A 281 -12.22 2.05 -6.83
CA VAL A 281 -12.45 2.62 -8.16
C VAL A 281 -11.50 2.02 -9.19
N GLY A 282 -10.23 1.80 -8.82
CA GLY A 282 -9.25 1.13 -9.66
C GLY A 282 -9.63 -0.30 -10.02
N GLY A 283 -10.20 -1.05 -9.09
CA GLY A 283 -10.77 -2.39 -9.35
C GLY A 283 -11.88 -2.33 -10.37
N TRP A 284 -12.87 -1.48 -10.17
CA TRP A 284 -13.99 -1.29 -11.09
C TRP A 284 -13.55 -0.87 -12.50
N LEU A 285 -12.60 0.08 -12.62
CA LEU A 285 -12.03 0.49 -13.90
C LEU A 285 -11.33 -0.68 -14.60
N SER A 286 -10.59 -1.49 -13.85
CA SER A 286 -9.86 -2.62 -14.39
C SER A 286 -10.78 -3.75 -14.86
N ASP A 287 -11.91 -3.96 -14.18
CA ASP A 287 -12.95 -4.91 -14.60
C ASP A 287 -13.64 -4.44 -15.87
N ARG A 288 -13.93 -3.13 -16.00
CA ARG A 288 -14.63 -2.56 -17.15
C ARG A 288 -13.76 -2.40 -18.39
N TYR A 289 -12.52 -1.91 -18.24
CA TYR A 289 -11.64 -1.56 -19.35
C TYR A 289 -10.47 -2.51 -19.55
N GLY A 290 -10.31 -3.48 -18.66
CA GLY A 290 -9.21 -4.45 -18.62
C GLY A 290 -7.96 -3.92 -17.89
N ALA A 291 -7.24 -4.83 -17.24
CA ALA A 291 -6.03 -4.51 -16.48
C ALA A 291 -4.96 -3.82 -17.33
N LYS A 292 -4.77 -4.27 -18.59
CA LYS A 292 -3.78 -3.74 -19.54
C LYS A 292 -3.98 -2.26 -19.81
N LYS A 293 -5.17 -1.84 -20.23
CA LYS A 293 -5.49 -0.46 -20.60
C LYS A 293 -5.43 0.45 -19.37
N THR A 294 -6.01 -0.01 -18.25
CA THR A 294 -6.01 0.75 -17.01
C THR A 294 -4.60 1.01 -16.49
N THR A 295 -3.76 -0.02 -16.41
CA THR A 295 -2.37 0.15 -15.96
C THR A 295 -1.56 1.02 -16.91
N TRP A 296 -1.78 0.91 -18.22
CA TRP A 296 -1.13 1.74 -19.22
C TRP A 296 -1.43 3.22 -19.01
N VAL A 297 -2.69 3.59 -18.86
CA VAL A 297 -3.11 4.98 -18.60
C VAL A 297 -2.51 5.48 -17.28
N VAL A 298 -2.57 4.68 -16.23
CA VAL A 298 -1.98 5.01 -14.93
C VAL A 298 -0.49 5.31 -15.06
N MET A 299 0.28 4.44 -15.72
CA MET A 299 1.73 4.62 -15.86
C MET A 299 2.09 5.88 -16.65
N TRP A 300 1.35 6.19 -17.71
CA TRP A 300 1.54 7.44 -18.45
C TRP A 300 1.18 8.67 -17.62
N THR A 301 0.09 8.64 -16.88
CA THR A 301 -0.30 9.73 -15.98
C THR A 301 0.80 10.00 -14.94
N VAL A 302 1.29 8.93 -14.29
CA VAL A 302 2.33 9.01 -13.27
C VAL A 302 3.65 9.50 -13.90
N LEU A 303 4.03 8.99 -15.07
CA LEU A 303 5.24 9.42 -15.77
C LEU A 303 5.20 10.93 -16.10
N THR A 304 4.07 11.39 -16.65
CA THR A 304 3.89 12.82 -16.99
C THR A 304 3.99 13.70 -15.74
N CYS A 305 3.31 13.30 -14.65
CA CYS A 305 3.41 14.05 -13.40
C CYS A 305 4.85 14.07 -12.86
N PHE A 306 5.55 12.92 -12.86
CA PHE A 306 6.93 12.87 -12.40
C PHE A 306 7.88 13.62 -13.30
N PHE A 307 7.63 13.74 -14.59
CA PHE A 307 8.41 14.59 -15.47
C PHE A 307 8.42 16.04 -14.98
N PHE A 308 7.25 16.61 -14.69
CA PHE A 308 7.17 17.98 -14.17
C PHE A 308 7.74 18.11 -12.75
N LEU A 309 7.49 17.13 -11.88
CA LEU A 309 7.99 17.11 -10.50
C LEU A 309 9.51 16.93 -10.42
N SER A 310 10.13 16.33 -11.43
CA SER A 310 11.57 16.09 -11.51
C SER A 310 12.37 17.38 -11.80
N TYR A 311 11.70 18.41 -12.29
CA TYR A 311 12.39 19.63 -12.67
C TYR A 311 12.89 20.37 -11.42
N PRO A 312 14.22 20.59 -11.26
CA PRO A 312 14.77 21.31 -10.12
C PRO A 312 14.50 22.80 -10.23
N ASP A 313 14.52 23.49 -9.10
CA ASP A 313 14.51 24.94 -9.09
C ASP A 313 15.73 25.46 -9.87
N THR A 314 15.47 26.22 -10.94
CA THR A 314 16.51 26.61 -11.87
C THR A 314 16.46 28.13 -12.13
N GLY A 315 17.55 28.78 -11.85
CA GLY A 315 17.74 30.22 -12.19
C GLY A 315 18.42 30.36 -13.55
N PHE A 316 17.87 31.19 -14.42
CA PHE A 316 18.45 31.56 -15.70
C PHE A 316 18.76 33.05 -15.70
N THR A 317 19.88 33.41 -16.29
CA THR A 317 20.20 34.82 -16.60
C THR A 317 20.26 34.98 -18.11
N VAL A 318 19.33 35.72 -18.66
CA VAL A 318 19.32 36.06 -20.09
C VAL A 318 19.99 37.40 -20.28
N GLN A 319 21.00 37.46 -21.14
CA GLN A 319 21.64 38.71 -21.51
C GLN A 319 20.71 39.45 -22.50
N SER A 320 20.12 40.55 -22.05
CA SER A 320 19.29 41.43 -22.87
C SER A 320 20.10 42.66 -23.29
N SER A 321 19.66 43.37 -24.34
CA SER A 321 20.23 44.67 -24.74
C SER A 321 20.08 45.72 -23.64
N TYR A 322 19.25 45.53 -22.65
CA TYR A 322 19.05 46.42 -21.48
C TYR A 322 19.74 45.93 -20.21
N GLY A 323 20.56 44.85 -20.31
CA GLY A 323 21.25 44.23 -19.17
C GLY A 323 20.76 42.81 -18.87
N PRO A 324 21.41 42.14 -17.91
CA PRO A 324 21.02 40.76 -17.53
C PRO A 324 19.66 40.74 -16.85
N ILE A 325 18.77 39.86 -17.35
CA ILE A 325 17.44 39.60 -16.77
C ILE A 325 17.45 38.21 -16.16
N GLY A 326 17.22 38.15 -14.85
CA GLY A 326 17.11 36.87 -14.13
C GLY A 326 15.69 36.30 -14.20
N PHE A 327 15.58 35.03 -14.54
CA PHE A 327 14.35 34.24 -14.46
C PHE A 327 14.55 33.06 -13.49
N ASN A 328 13.58 32.82 -12.63
CA ASN A 328 13.58 31.66 -11.76
C ASN A 328 12.38 30.78 -12.11
N ILE A 329 12.64 29.52 -12.46
CA ILE A 329 11.62 28.51 -12.70
C ILE A 329 11.62 27.56 -11.50
N ALA A 330 10.56 27.64 -10.69
CA ALA A 330 10.33 26.80 -9.54
C ALA A 330 8.87 26.33 -9.53
N LEU A 331 8.60 25.10 -9.09
CA LEU A 331 7.24 24.62 -8.91
C LEU A 331 6.62 25.29 -7.68
N SER A 332 5.49 25.99 -7.89
CA SER A 332 4.73 26.50 -6.74
C SER A 332 4.21 25.36 -5.88
N PRO A 333 4.09 25.52 -4.54
CA PRO A 333 3.55 24.51 -3.64
C PRO A 333 2.16 24.02 -4.05
N THR A 334 1.34 24.89 -4.60
CA THR A 334 -0.02 24.55 -5.08
C THR A 334 0.05 23.61 -6.28
N LEU A 335 0.83 23.95 -7.33
CA LEU A 335 0.99 23.10 -8.51
C LEU A 335 1.61 21.75 -8.15
N PHE A 336 2.63 21.76 -7.29
CA PHE A 336 3.23 20.55 -6.74
C PHE A 336 2.19 19.66 -6.07
N THR A 337 1.35 20.23 -5.20
CA THR A 337 0.30 19.47 -4.49
C THR A 337 -0.75 18.92 -5.44
N VAL A 338 -1.16 19.67 -6.48
CA VAL A 338 -2.10 19.19 -7.51
C VAL A 338 -1.51 18.02 -8.29
N LEU A 339 -0.24 18.10 -8.70
CA LEU A 339 0.44 16.98 -9.36
C LEU A 339 0.53 15.75 -8.43
N MET A 340 0.88 15.96 -7.17
CA MET A 340 0.94 14.87 -6.18
C MET A 340 -0.44 14.26 -5.89
N PHE A 341 -1.50 15.05 -5.84
CA PHE A 341 -2.87 14.55 -5.73
C PHE A 341 -3.23 13.65 -6.92
N THR A 342 -2.89 14.09 -8.14
CA THR A 342 -3.10 13.32 -9.38
C THR A 342 -2.32 11.99 -9.35
N VAL A 343 -1.04 12.03 -8.91
CA VAL A 343 -0.22 10.82 -8.72
C VAL A 343 -0.87 9.89 -7.69
N GLY A 344 -1.39 10.44 -6.59
CA GLY A 344 -2.10 9.66 -5.56
C GLY A 344 -3.29 8.89 -6.12
N ILE A 345 -4.14 9.55 -6.91
CA ILE A 345 -5.28 8.93 -7.61
C ILE A 345 -4.79 7.83 -8.57
N ALA A 346 -3.83 8.18 -9.43
CA ALA A 346 -3.30 7.24 -10.42
C ALA A 346 -2.70 5.99 -9.77
N MET A 347 -1.91 6.16 -8.70
CA MET A 347 -1.33 5.04 -7.96
C MET A 347 -2.39 4.20 -7.23
N ALA A 348 -3.48 4.80 -6.73
CA ALA A 348 -4.59 4.04 -6.15
C ALA A 348 -5.22 3.08 -7.18
N ILE A 349 -5.51 3.61 -8.38
CA ILE A 349 -6.04 2.85 -9.50
C ILE A 349 -5.04 1.77 -9.94
N GLY A 350 -3.77 2.12 -10.05
CA GLY A 350 -2.68 1.22 -10.45
C GLY A 350 -2.49 0.04 -9.51
N LYS A 351 -2.61 0.26 -8.20
CA LYS A 351 -2.52 -0.82 -7.20
C LYS A 351 -3.57 -1.91 -7.42
N ALA A 352 -4.77 -1.55 -7.82
CA ALA A 352 -5.83 -2.51 -8.13
C ALA A 352 -5.63 -3.16 -9.51
N SER A 353 -5.26 -2.37 -10.52
CA SER A 353 -5.10 -2.87 -11.90
C SER A 353 -3.96 -3.88 -12.03
N VAL A 354 -2.86 -3.72 -11.28
CA VAL A 354 -1.76 -4.72 -11.26
C VAL A 354 -2.24 -6.03 -10.63
N PHE A 355 -3.02 -6.00 -9.55
CA PHE A 355 -3.58 -7.23 -8.99
C PHE A 355 -4.62 -7.89 -9.90
N LYS A 356 -5.29 -7.12 -10.76
CA LYS A 356 -6.17 -7.68 -11.80
C LYS A 356 -5.37 -8.51 -12.81
N PHE A 357 -4.16 -8.07 -13.24
CA PHE A 357 -3.27 -8.92 -14.04
C PHE A 357 -2.96 -10.25 -13.34
N VAL A 358 -2.65 -10.20 -12.04
CA VAL A 358 -2.34 -11.42 -11.28
C VAL A 358 -3.55 -12.35 -11.25
N SER A 359 -4.75 -11.84 -11.05
CA SER A 359 -5.96 -12.67 -11.02
C SER A 359 -6.34 -13.25 -12.39
N ASP A 360 -6.09 -12.51 -13.47
CA ASP A 360 -6.41 -12.94 -14.83
C ASP A 360 -5.43 -14.00 -15.34
N ASP A 361 -4.12 -13.85 -15.04
CA ASP A 361 -3.06 -14.72 -15.56
C ASP A 361 -2.78 -15.97 -14.69
N TYR A 362 -3.15 -15.95 -13.39
CA TYR A 362 -2.79 -16.99 -12.41
C TYR A 362 -3.98 -17.55 -11.64
N THR A 363 -4.99 -18.05 -12.34
CA THR A 363 -6.23 -18.57 -11.72
C THR A 363 -6.01 -19.67 -10.69
N GLY A 364 -4.93 -20.47 -10.82
CA GLY A 364 -4.60 -21.57 -9.89
C GLY A 364 -3.69 -21.19 -8.71
N ASN A 365 -2.90 -20.10 -8.84
CA ASN A 365 -1.83 -19.72 -7.89
C ASN A 365 -1.87 -18.23 -7.49
N ILE A 366 -3.05 -17.62 -7.49
CA ILE A 366 -3.24 -16.18 -7.21
C ILE A 366 -2.56 -15.77 -5.89
N GLY A 367 -2.70 -16.57 -4.84
CA GLY A 367 -2.17 -16.25 -3.52
C GLY A 367 -0.64 -16.15 -3.49
N ALA A 368 0.05 -17.13 -4.10
CA ALA A 368 1.50 -17.16 -4.15
C ALA A 368 2.07 -15.99 -4.98
N VAL A 369 1.49 -15.73 -6.16
CA VAL A 369 1.93 -14.63 -7.03
C VAL A 369 1.65 -13.28 -6.38
N SER A 370 0.46 -13.09 -5.79
CA SER A 370 0.11 -11.89 -5.03
C SER A 370 1.07 -11.65 -3.85
N GLY A 371 1.51 -12.72 -3.19
CA GLY A 371 2.49 -12.64 -2.12
C GLY A 371 3.83 -12.10 -2.60
N VAL A 372 4.38 -12.64 -3.70
CA VAL A 372 5.64 -12.19 -4.29
C VAL A 372 5.55 -10.76 -4.81
N VAL A 373 4.49 -10.43 -5.55
CA VAL A 373 4.25 -9.07 -6.07
C VAL A 373 4.09 -8.08 -4.92
N GLY A 374 3.35 -8.46 -3.87
CA GLY A 374 3.16 -7.65 -2.67
C GLY A 374 4.45 -7.42 -1.87
N LEU A 375 5.29 -8.46 -1.77
CA LEU A 375 6.61 -8.38 -1.14
C LEU A 375 7.53 -7.43 -1.93
N ALA A 376 7.60 -7.58 -3.26
CA ALA A 376 8.43 -6.72 -4.10
C ALA A 376 8.02 -5.24 -3.99
N GLY A 377 6.71 -4.95 -4.04
CA GLY A 377 6.22 -3.59 -3.83
C GLY A 377 6.54 -3.04 -2.44
N GLY A 378 6.49 -3.88 -1.41
CA GLY A 378 6.87 -3.50 -0.05
C GLY A 378 8.38 -3.21 0.07
N LEU A 379 9.23 -4.06 -0.52
CA LEU A 379 10.68 -3.84 -0.55
C LEU A 379 11.07 -2.57 -1.32
N ALA A 380 10.37 -2.26 -2.42
CA ALA A 380 10.53 -0.98 -3.11
C ALA A 380 10.13 0.19 -2.19
N GLY A 381 9.00 0.06 -1.46
CA GLY A 381 8.58 1.06 -0.46
C GLY A 381 9.58 1.27 0.67
N PHE A 382 10.38 0.25 1.02
CA PHE A 382 11.50 0.37 1.94
C PHE A 382 12.71 1.07 1.30
N ALA A 383 13.11 0.64 0.10
CA ALA A 383 14.32 1.16 -0.54
C ALA A 383 14.18 2.62 -0.99
N LEU A 384 12.99 3.02 -1.45
CA LEU A 384 12.79 4.33 -2.06
C LEU A 384 13.08 5.52 -1.11
N PRO A 385 12.59 5.58 0.14
CA PRO A 385 12.92 6.71 1.03
C PRO A 385 14.42 6.83 1.32
N ILE A 386 15.12 5.70 1.41
CA ILE A 386 16.57 5.66 1.61
C ILE A 386 17.28 6.23 0.37
N LEU A 387 16.86 5.81 -0.82
CA LEU A 387 17.40 6.30 -2.09
C LEU A 387 17.07 7.78 -2.31
N PHE A 388 15.89 8.25 -1.89
CA PHE A 388 15.52 9.67 -1.94
C PHE A 388 16.47 10.50 -1.06
N GLY A 389 16.74 10.05 0.16
CA GLY A 389 17.68 10.71 1.07
C GLY A 389 19.10 10.67 0.52
N LEU A 390 19.57 9.51 0.07
CA LEU A 390 20.91 9.38 -0.51
C LEU A 390 21.12 10.30 -1.71
N LEU A 391 20.15 10.38 -2.61
CA LEU A 391 20.24 11.27 -3.77
C LEU A 391 20.21 12.75 -3.35
N ALA A 392 19.39 13.11 -2.35
CA ALA A 392 19.35 14.45 -1.81
C ALA A 392 20.67 14.83 -1.14
N ASP A 393 21.26 13.97 -0.31
CA ASP A 393 22.54 14.17 0.36
C ASP A 393 23.70 14.30 -0.66
N LEU A 394 23.70 13.49 -1.73
CA LEU A 394 24.77 13.50 -2.75
C LEU A 394 24.70 14.69 -3.72
N THR A 395 23.48 15.12 -4.07
CA THR A 395 23.28 16.10 -5.14
C THR A 395 22.93 17.51 -4.62
N GLY A 396 22.41 17.59 -3.38
CA GLY A 396 21.81 18.79 -2.84
C GLY A 396 20.48 19.19 -3.51
N VAL A 397 19.92 18.34 -4.38
CA VAL A 397 18.71 18.63 -5.17
C VAL A 397 17.54 17.81 -4.66
N SER A 398 16.54 18.46 -4.08
CA SER A 398 15.37 17.80 -3.48
C SER A 398 14.51 17.03 -4.49
N SER A 399 14.45 17.49 -5.75
CA SER A 399 13.60 16.87 -6.79
C SER A 399 14.16 15.55 -7.36
N THR A 400 15.37 15.13 -6.97
CA THR A 400 15.99 13.86 -7.41
C THR A 400 15.15 12.62 -7.06
N CYS A 401 14.37 12.66 -5.99
CA CYS A 401 13.42 11.60 -5.65
C CYS A 401 12.40 11.37 -6.78
N PHE A 402 11.91 12.41 -7.44
CA PHE A 402 10.99 12.32 -8.56
C PHE A 402 11.69 11.90 -9.85
N MET A 403 12.96 12.29 -10.06
CA MET A 403 13.77 11.80 -11.18
C MET A 403 13.95 10.27 -11.11
N LEU A 404 14.21 9.75 -9.92
CA LEU A 404 14.30 8.29 -9.71
C LEU A 404 12.98 7.59 -10.04
N LEU A 405 11.85 8.14 -9.56
CA LEU A 405 10.52 7.57 -9.83
C LEU A 405 10.12 7.72 -11.29
N PHE A 406 10.50 8.81 -11.96
CA PHE A 406 10.34 8.98 -13.40
C PHE A 406 11.06 7.87 -14.16
N GLY A 407 12.34 7.61 -13.84
CA GLY A 407 13.12 6.54 -14.44
C GLY A 407 12.52 5.16 -14.20
N ALA A 408 12.12 4.85 -12.97
CA ALA A 408 11.47 3.58 -12.63
C ALA A 408 10.14 3.38 -13.38
N THR A 409 9.36 4.44 -13.55
CA THR A 409 8.09 4.41 -14.29
C THR A 409 8.34 4.24 -15.79
N ALA A 410 9.35 4.93 -16.34
CA ALA A 410 9.76 4.80 -17.75
C ALA A 410 10.21 3.35 -18.07
N VAL A 411 11.04 2.74 -17.22
CA VAL A 411 11.43 1.33 -17.33
C VAL A 411 10.21 0.42 -17.34
N SER A 412 9.23 0.67 -16.45
CA SER A 412 7.99 -0.11 -16.38
C SER A 412 7.17 0.01 -17.68
N LEU A 413 7.05 1.21 -18.24
CA LEU A 413 6.36 1.45 -19.52
C LEU A 413 7.06 0.80 -20.69
N ILE A 414 8.38 0.90 -20.76
CA ILE A 414 9.19 0.22 -21.78
C ILE A 414 8.97 -1.29 -21.71
N TRP A 415 9.10 -1.88 -20.53
CA TRP A 415 8.86 -3.32 -20.34
C TRP A 415 7.45 -3.73 -20.70
N MET A 416 6.46 -2.91 -20.34
CA MET A 416 5.04 -3.12 -20.69
C MET A 416 4.84 -3.11 -22.21
N THR A 417 5.44 -2.16 -22.93
CA THR A 417 5.33 -2.02 -24.39
C THR A 417 5.89 -3.25 -25.10
N PHE A 418 7.10 -3.68 -24.73
CA PHE A 418 7.71 -4.88 -25.32
C PHE A 418 6.90 -6.14 -25.03
N SER A 419 6.41 -6.30 -23.81
CA SER A 419 5.59 -7.43 -23.43
C SER A 419 4.26 -7.51 -24.19
N PHE A 420 3.66 -6.37 -24.51
CA PHE A 420 2.40 -6.34 -25.25
C PHE A 420 2.59 -6.66 -26.74
N ARG A 421 3.71 -6.27 -27.32
CA ARG A 421 4.07 -6.64 -28.71
C ARG A 421 4.31 -8.14 -28.83
N SER A 422 5.05 -8.75 -27.90
CA SER A 422 5.35 -10.18 -27.93
C SER A 422 4.13 -11.11 -27.73
N HIS A 423 3.03 -10.61 -27.12
CA HIS A 423 1.78 -11.37 -26.94
C HIS A 423 0.71 -11.04 -27.99
N GLY A 424 0.90 -10.02 -28.82
CA GLY A 424 0.05 -9.74 -29.98
C GLY A 424 0.16 -10.78 -31.10
N ASP A 425 1.30 -11.47 -31.18
CA ASP A 425 1.54 -12.53 -32.17
C ASP A 425 1.13 -13.94 -31.69
N SER A 426 0.76 -14.10 -30.42
CA SER A 426 0.27 -15.36 -29.85
C SER A 426 -1.15 -15.19 -29.29
N ALA A 427 -2.11 -14.91 -30.17
CA ALA A 427 -3.52 -15.08 -29.87
C ALA A 427 -3.79 -16.59 -29.73
N LEU A 428 -3.70 -17.13 -28.52
CA LEU A 428 -4.26 -18.45 -28.22
C LEU A 428 -5.76 -18.42 -28.54
N PRO A 429 -6.29 -19.43 -29.25
CA PRO A 429 -7.72 -19.49 -29.56
C PRO A 429 -8.50 -19.51 -28.25
N ARG A 430 -9.42 -18.56 -28.09
CA ARG A 430 -10.43 -18.62 -27.04
C ARG A 430 -11.16 -19.95 -27.20
N ALA A 431 -11.12 -20.79 -26.18
CA ALA A 431 -11.95 -21.98 -26.15
C ALA A 431 -13.40 -21.58 -26.49
N PRO A 432 -14.08 -22.31 -27.38
CA PRO A 432 -15.46 -21.98 -27.73
C PRO A 432 -16.31 -22.06 -26.47
N VAL A 433 -17.04 -20.98 -26.21
CA VAL A 433 -18.14 -20.98 -25.23
C VAL A 433 -19.08 -22.08 -25.70
N GLN A 434 -19.17 -23.20 -24.99
CA GLN A 434 -20.21 -24.17 -25.20
C GLN A 434 -21.56 -23.51 -24.87
N SER A 435 -22.24 -23.09 -25.92
CA SER A 435 -23.66 -22.79 -25.87
C SER A 435 -24.40 -24.11 -25.63
N ASN A 436 -24.69 -24.40 -24.38
CA ASN A 436 -25.73 -25.41 -24.09
C ASN A 436 -27.09 -24.72 -24.22
N LEU A 437 -27.78 -25.05 -25.32
CA LEU A 437 -29.21 -24.95 -25.49
C LEU A 437 -29.98 -25.76 -24.44
#